data_ebb96bb1b2845edb8ca912e22b7f6574
#
_entry.id   ebb96bb1b2845edb8ca912e22b7f6574
#
_cell.length_a   1.000
_cell.length_b   1.000
_cell.length_c   1.000
_cell.angle_alpha   90.00
_cell.angle_beta   90.00
_cell.angle_gamma   90.00
#
_symmetry.space_group_name_H-M   'P 1'
#
loop_
_entity.id
_entity.type
_entity.pdbx_description
1 polymer ?
#
loop_
_entity_poly.entity_id
_entity_poly.type
_entity_poly.pdbx_seq_one_letter_code
_entity_poly.pdbx_strand_id
1 'polypeptide(L)'
;MWCLLDKNTYFCSMLQFENQKIKQIVRKAFPVVTLVVMLYSCASIGRPDGGPYDETPPRFIGSTPAAGALNNQRTKVSLLFDEFIKLEKATEKVVVSPPQVQQPEIKASGKRIQVNLLDSLKANTTYTIDFSDAIVDNNEGNPLGNFTFTFSTGTQIDTKEVSGTVLDASNL
;
A
#
# COMPACT_ATOMS: atom_id res chain seq x y z
N MET A 1 -74.29 37.12 -49.76
CA MET A 1 -73.92 35.77 -49.32
C MET A 1 -73.04 35.93 -48.04
N TRP A 2 -73.60 35.53 -46.92
CA TRP A 2 -73.33 35.93 -45.57
C TRP A 2 -72.04 35.24 -45.07
N CYS A 3 -71.03 36.00 -44.70
CA CYS A 3 -69.85 35.47 -43.98
C CYS A 3 -70.13 35.72 -42.50
N LEU A 4 -70.64 34.72 -41.80
CA LEU A 4 -70.70 34.72 -40.33
C LEU A 4 -69.26 34.53 -39.81
N LEU A 5 -68.65 35.64 -39.37
CA LEU A 5 -67.39 35.65 -38.63
C LEU A 5 -67.68 35.12 -37.22
N ASP A 6 -67.40 33.84 -37.08
CA ASP A 6 -67.50 33.16 -35.81
C ASP A 6 -66.38 33.63 -34.87
N LYS A 7 -66.75 34.22 -33.73
CA LYS A 7 -65.82 34.73 -32.68
C LYS A 7 -64.89 33.61 -32.17
N ASN A 8 -65.21 32.36 -32.43
CA ASN A 8 -64.40 31.22 -31.98
C ASN A 8 -63.11 31.01 -32.79
N THR A 9 -63.07 31.48 -34.05
CA THR A 9 -61.87 31.32 -34.88
C THR A 9 -60.73 32.22 -34.47
N TYR A 10 -61.04 33.42 -33.96
CA TYR A 10 -60.03 34.33 -33.44
C TYR A 10 -59.44 33.83 -32.11
N PHE A 11 -60.24 33.27 -31.27
CA PHE A 11 -59.79 32.73 -29.99
C PHE A 11 -58.88 31.50 -30.18
N CYS A 12 -59.19 30.61 -31.11
CA CYS A 12 -58.38 29.45 -31.45
C CYS A 12 -57.05 29.82 -32.07
N SER A 13 -57.02 30.87 -32.93
CA SER A 13 -55.73 31.35 -33.50
C SER A 13 -54.83 32.05 -32.48
N MET A 14 -55.41 32.78 -31.52
CA MET A 14 -54.62 33.37 -30.43
C MET A 14 -54.00 32.32 -29.52
N LEU A 15 -54.75 31.31 -29.15
CA LEU A 15 -54.20 30.17 -28.35
C LEU A 15 -53.12 29.39 -29.09
N GLN A 16 -53.23 29.24 -30.42
CA GLN A 16 -52.20 28.58 -31.21
C GLN A 16 -50.93 29.46 -31.30
N PHE A 17 -51.06 30.79 -31.38
CA PHE A 17 -49.95 31.68 -31.47
C PHE A 17 -49.17 31.80 -30.16
N GLU A 18 -49.89 31.75 -29.06
CA GLU A 18 -49.27 31.72 -27.72
C GLU A 18 -48.53 30.42 -27.44
N ASN A 19 -49.11 29.27 -27.81
CA ASN A 19 -48.48 27.95 -27.71
C ASN A 19 -47.20 27.86 -28.56
N GLN A 20 -47.16 28.49 -29.73
CA GLN A 20 -45.96 28.54 -30.58
C GLN A 20 -44.84 29.36 -29.96
N LYS A 21 -45.11 30.50 -29.35
CA LYS A 21 -44.13 31.33 -28.64
C LYS A 21 -43.60 30.62 -27.42
N ILE A 22 -44.45 29.95 -26.64
CA ILE A 22 -44.05 29.16 -25.47
C ILE A 22 -43.11 28.02 -25.91
N LYS A 23 -43.47 27.27 -26.96
CA LYS A 23 -42.64 26.19 -27.51
C LYS A 23 -41.27 26.68 -27.97
N GLN A 24 -41.19 27.86 -28.58
CA GLN A 24 -39.91 28.45 -29.00
C GLN A 24 -39.06 28.89 -27.81
N ILE A 25 -39.66 29.44 -26.77
CA ILE A 25 -38.98 29.86 -25.53
C ILE A 25 -38.43 28.59 -24.80
N VAL A 26 -39.24 27.58 -24.64
CA VAL A 26 -38.86 26.31 -24.00
C VAL A 26 -37.73 25.65 -24.78
N ARG A 27 -37.83 25.61 -26.13
CA ARG A 27 -36.77 25.03 -26.99
C ARG A 27 -35.44 25.76 -26.88
N LYS A 28 -35.45 27.07 -26.68
CA LYS A 28 -34.23 27.88 -26.48
C LYS A 28 -33.73 27.84 -25.03
N ALA A 29 -34.62 27.77 -24.05
CA ALA A 29 -34.27 27.70 -22.64
C ALA A 29 -33.75 26.33 -22.21
N PHE A 30 -34.25 25.26 -22.84
CA PHE A 30 -33.87 23.86 -22.49
C PHE A 30 -32.37 23.62 -22.53
N PRO A 31 -31.62 23.97 -23.60
CA PRO A 31 -30.16 23.74 -23.64
C PRO A 31 -29.41 24.57 -22.59
N VAL A 32 -29.91 25.77 -22.28
CA VAL A 32 -29.28 26.63 -21.26
C VAL A 32 -29.48 26.05 -19.87
N VAL A 33 -30.69 25.58 -19.56
CA VAL A 33 -31.00 24.94 -18.27
C VAL A 33 -30.18 23.65 -18.11
N THR A 34 -30.09 22.85 -19.18
CA THR A 34 -29.26 21.61 -19.17
C THR A 34 -27.79 21.92 -18.93
N LEU A 35 -27.27 22.98 -19.57
CA LEU A 35 -25.89 23.41 -19.37
C LEU A 35 -25.64 23.88 -17.92
N VAL A 36 -26.56 24.63 -17.35
CA VAL A 36 -26.48 25.09 -15.95
C VAL A 36 -26.52 23.93 -14.97
N VAL A 37 -27.37 22.93 -15.20
CA VAL A 37 -27.45 21.73 -14.36
C VAL A 37 -26.15 20.93 -14.43
N MET A 38 -25.54 20.81 -15.61
CA MET A 38 -24.23 20.16 -15.78
C MET A 38 -23.10 20.88 -15.02
N LEU A 39 -23.15 22.20 -14.92
CA LEU A 39 -22.17 23.01 -14.19
C LEU A 39 -22.30 22.88 -12.66
N TYR A 40 -23.48 22.55 -12.15
CA TYR A 40 -23.72 22.30 -10.71
C TYR A 40 -23.44 20.86 -10.28
N SER A 41 -23.10 19.95 -11.21
CA SER A 41 -22.66 18.60 -10.89
C SER A 41 -21.21 18.62 -10.37
N CYS A 42 -20.98 19.30 -9.26
CA CYS A 42 -19.76 19.18 -8.50
C CYS A 42 -19.79 17.82 -7.78
N ALA A 43 -19.14 16.81 -8.36
CA ALA A 43 -18.87 15.59 -7.65
C ALA A 43 -17.93 15.95 -6.48
N SER A 44 -18.47 16.05 -5.28
CA SER A 44 -17.64 16.08 -4.07
C SER A 44 -16.97 14.71 -3.97
N ILE A 45 -15.66 14.67 -4.24
CA ILE A 45 -14.84 13.52 -3.91
C ILE A 45 -14.83 13.46 -2.39
N GLY A 46 -15.75 12.67 -1.81
CA GLY A 46 -15.68 12.29 -0.41
C GLY A 46 -14.33 11.61 -0.22
N ARG A 47 -13.45 12.21 0.57
CA ARG A 47 -12.29 11.48 1.09
C ARG A 47 -12.88 10.34 1.90
N PRO A 48 -12.57 9.06 1.59
CA PRO A 48 -12.93 7.99 2.50
C PRO A 48 -12.25 8.33 3.82
N ASP A 49 -13.05 8.57 4.86
CA ASP A 49 -12.53 8.64 6.22
C ASP A 49 -11.88 7.29 6.47
N GLY A 50 -10.56 7.26 6.60
CA GLY A 50 -9.83 6.05 6.95
C GLY A 50 -10.47 5.43 8.18
N GLY A 51 -10.49 4.10 8.25
CA GLY A 51 -10.91 3.39 9.45
C GLY A 51 -10.11 3.83 10.68
N PRO A 52 -10.42 3.32 11.86
CA PRO A 52 -9.62 3.59 13.05
C PRO A 52 -8.15 3.28 12.76
N TYR A 53 -7.27 4.14 13.25
CA TYR A 53 -5.83 4.00 13.11
C TYR A 53 -5.39 2.65 13.69
N ASP A 54 -4.66 1.85 12.89
CA ASP A 54 -4.14 0.57 13.35
C ASP A 54 -2.78 0.79 14.03
N GLU A 55 -2.69 0.39 15.30
CA GLU A 55 -1.45 0.44 16.10
C GLU A 55 -0.78 -0.93 16.18
N THR A 56 -1.32 -1.93 15.49
CA THR A 56 -0.82 -3.30 15.57
C THR A 56 0.42 -3.44 14.66
N PRO A 57 1.55 -3.93 15.19
CA PRO A 57 2.72 -4.20 14.37
C PRO A 57 2.52 -5.44 13.49
N PRO A 58 3.20 -5.54 12.33
CA PRO A 58 3.16 -6.70 11.46
C PRO A 58 3.66 -7.95 12.20
N ARG A 59 3.13 -9.12 11.82
CA ARG A 59 3.51 -10.40 12.40
C ARG A 59 4.18 -11.31 11.38
N PHE A 60 5.26 -11.94 11.79
CA PHE A 60 5.90 -12.97 10.99
C PHE A 60 5.02 -14.23 10.96
N ILE A 61 4.69 -14.71 9.75
CA ILE A 61 3.89 -15.94 9.54
C ILE A 61 4.79 -17.13 9.24
N GLY A 62 5.82 -16.94 8.41
CA GLY A 62 6.66 -18.05 7.99
C GLY A 62 7.72 -17.65 6.99
N SER A 63 8.57 -18.59 6.61
CA SER A 63 9.69 -18.33 5.71
C SER A 63 10.04 -19.54 4.83
N THR A 64 10.79 -19.25 3.79
CA THR A 64 11.47 -20.26 2.96
C THR A 64 12.92 -19.83 2.76
N PRO A 65 13.90 -20.62 3.26
CA PRO A 65 13.76 -21.81 4.10
C PRO A 65 13.05 -21.51 5.43
N ALA A 66 12.62 -22.54 6.17
CA ALA A 66 12.02 -22.36 7.48
C ALA A 66 13.00 -21.68 8.44
N ALA A 67 12.50 -20.93 9.42
CA ALA A 67 13.34 -20.37 10.47
C ALA A 67 14.03 -21.51 11.22
N GLY A 68 15.33 -21.37 11.46
CA GLY A 68 16.12 -22.42 12.08
C GLY A 68 16.42 -23.61 11.19
N ALA A 69 16.20 -23.52 9.86
CA ALA A 69 16.49 -24.62 8.93
C ALA A 69 17.96 -25.03 8.99
N LEU A 70 18.20 -26.34 8.98
CA LEU A 70 19.52 -26.96 8.94
C LEU A 70 19.82 -27.47 7.52
N ASN A 71 21.11 -27.68 7.22
CA ASN A 71 21.60 -28.13 5.93
C ASN A 71 21.07 -27.32 4.74
N ASN A 72 20.80 -26.04 4.94
CA ASN A 72 20.30 -25.17 3.91
C ASN A 72 21.39 -24.80 2.91
N GLN A 73 21.12 -25.02 1.62
CA GLN A 73 22.03 -24.65 0.53
C GLN A 73 21.48 -23.49 -0.32
N ARG A 74 20.34 -22.93 0.07
CA ARG A 74 19.69 -21.85 -0.68
C ARG A 74 20.20 -20.51 -0.22
N THR A 75 20.66 -19.69 -1.18
CA THR A 75 21.06 -18.31 -0.95
C THR A 75 19.90 -17.34 -0.87
N LYS A 76 18.72 -17.77 -1.30
CA LYS A 76 17.48 -16.95 -1.30
C LYS A 76 16.62 -17.29 -0.09
N VAL A 77 16.30 -16.27 0.67
CA VAL A 77 15.40 -16.31 1.82
C VAL A 77 14.16 -15.47 1.50
N SER A 78 12.98 -16.03 1.76
CA SER A 78 11.70 -15.33 1.65
C SER A 78 10.98 -15.38 2.98
N LEU A 79 10.68 -14.22 3.54
CA LEU A 79 9.93 -14.06 4.79
C LEU A 79 8.52 -13.60 4.45
N LEU A 80 7.50 -14.15 5.12
CA LEU A 80 6.08 -13.83 4.92
C LEU A 80 5.51 -13.23 6.19
N PHE A 81 4.73 -12.16 6.02
CA PHE A 81 4.04 -11.44 7.08
C PHE A 81 2.53 -11.46 6.86
N ASP A 82 1.76 -11.15 7.89
CA ASP A 82 0.29 -11.11 7.85
C ASP A 82 -0.26 -9.89 7.11
N GLU A 83 0.54 -8.82 6.98
CA GLU A 83 0.16 -7.59 6.32
C GLU A 83 1.21 -7.07 5.32
N PHE A 84 0.88 -5.97 4.64
CA PHE A 84 1.81 -5.29 3.74
C PHE A 84 2.89 -4.58 4.53
N ILE A 85 4.14 -4.84 4.17
CA ILE A 85 5.30 -4.32 4.90
C ILE A 85 6.21 -3.51 3.96
N LYS A 86 6.97 -2.60 4.56
CA LYS A 86 8.09 -1.90 3.93
C LYS A 86 9.36 -2.02 4.78
N LEU A 87 10.49 -1.76 4.15
CA LEU A 87 11.79 -1.72 4.85
C LEU A 87 12.25 -0.28 4.95
N GLU A 88 12.53 0.15 6.15
CA GLU A 88 13.10 1.46 6.44
C GLU A 88 14.60 1.36 6.65
N LYS A 89 15.36 2.14 5.85
CA LYS A 89 16.83 2.21 5.93
C LYS A 89 17.51 0.82 5.93
N ALA A 90 17.04 -0.08 5.04
CA ALA A 90 17.51 -1.47 5.00
C ALA A 90 19.05 -1.60 4.91
N THR A 91 19.70 -0.70 4.18
CA THR A 91 21.16 -0.68 4.01
C THR A 91 21.93 -0.32 5.27
N GLU A 92 21.29 0.36 6.22
CA GLU A 92 21.91 0.79 7.48
C GLU A 92 21.58 -0.16 8.64
N LYS A 93 20.34 -0.66 8.65
CA LYS A 93 19.79 -1.41 9.78
C LYS A 93 19.88 -2.93 9.63
N VAL A 94 19.91 -3.45 8.37
CA VAL A 94 19.94 -4.89 8.16
C VAL A 94 21.38 -5.40 8.09
N VAL A 95 21.69 -6.31 9.00
CA VAL A 95 23.03 -6.91 9.12
C VAL A 95 22.95 -8.40 8.82
N VAL A 96 23.86 -8.89 7.97
CA VAL A 96 24.02 -10.32 7.68
C VAL A 96 25.31 -10.85 8.29
N SER A 97 25.20 -11.88 9.09
CA SER A 97 26.33 -12.58 9.69
C SER A 97 26.38 -14.05 9.18
N PRO A 98 27.54 -14.56 8.75
CA PRO A 98 28.82 -13.85 8.64
C PRO A 98 28.79 -12.76 7.57
N PRO A 99 29.67 -11.74 7.67
CA PRO A 99 29.75 -10.65 6.72
C PRO A 99 29.93 -11.15 5.29
N GLN A 100 29.18 -10.55 4.37
CA GLN A 100 29.23 -10.87 2.95
C GLN A 100 30.24 -9.96 2.23
N VAL A 101 30.91 -10.48 1.21
CA VAL A 101 31.79 -9.68 0.33
C VAL A 101 30.93 -8.82 -0.60
N GLN A 102 29.90 -9.42 -1.18
CA GLN A 102 28.93 -8.72 -1.99
C GLN A 102 27.71 -8.36 -1.12
N GLN A 103 27.29 -7.10 -1.20
CA GLN A 103 26.12 -6.66 -0.44
C GLN A 103 24.88 -7.45 -0.85
N PRO A 104 24.14 -8.05 0.09
CA PRO A 104 22.95 -8.83 -0.22
C PRO A 104 21.85 -7.93 -0.80
N GLU A 105 21.08 -8.48 -1.74
CA GLU A 105 19.90 -7.82 -2.25
C GLU A 105 18.72 -8.07 -1.31
N ILE A 106 18.18 -6.99 -0.74
CA ILE A 106 17.04 -7.07 0.19
C ILE A 106 15.90 -6.24 -0.39
N LYS A 107 14.75 -6.87 -0.61
CA LYS A 107 13.57 -6.23 -1.22
C LYS A 107 12.31 -6.60 -0.45
N ALA A 108 11.48 -5.61 -0.14
CA ALA A 108 10.12 -5.80 0.34
C ALA A 108 9.16 -5.71 -0.85
N SER A 109 8.20 -6.62 -0.93
CA SER A 109 7.16 -6.63 -1.94
C SER A 109 5.87 -7.21 -1.37
N GLY A 110 4.87 -6.38 -1.20
CA GLY A 110 3.61 -6.75 -0.58
C GLY A 110 3.80 -7.23 0.86
N LYS A 111 3.43 -8.47 1.12
CA LYS A 111 3.56 -9.12 2.44
C LYS A 111 4.87 -9.92 2.60
N ARG A 112 5.85 -9.71 1.73
CA ARG A 112 7.07 -10.53 1.70
C ARG A 112 8.33 -9.69 1.69
N ILE A 113 9.35 -10.17 2.42
CA ILE A 113 10.73 -9.73 2.26
C ILE A 113 11.49 -10.85 1.55
N GLN A 114 12.24 -10.47 0.53
CA GLN A 114 13.17 -11.36 -0.15
C GLN A 114 14.59 -10.90 0.12
N VAL A 115 15.42 -11.81 0.60
CA VAL A 115 16.86 -11.60 0.78
C VAL A 115 17.58 -12.55 -0.15
N ASN A 116 18.45 -12.03 -0.99
CA ASN A 116 19.31 -12.80 -1.88
C ASN A 116 20.76 -12.58 -1.50
N LEU A 117 21.38 -13.60 -0.93
CA LEU A 117 22.81 -13.61 -0.62
C LEU A 117 23.57 -13.87 -1.92
N LEU A 118 24.41 -12.94 -2.32
CA LEU A 118 25.14 -13.02 -3.59
C LEU A 118 26.41 -13.85 -3.49
N ASP A 119 26.95 -13.99 -2.28
CA ASP A 119 28.10 -14.83 -2.02
C ASP A 119 27.70 -16.33 -1.91
N SER A 120 28.65 -17.19 -2.22
CA SER A 120 28.50 -18.63 -1.96
C SER A 120 28.43 -18.91 -0.47
N LEU A 121 27.48 -19.74 -0.05
CA LEU A 121 27.36 -20.11 1.36
C LEU A 121 28.55 -20.94 1.82
N LYS A 122 29.11 -20.60 2.97
CA LYS A 122 30.16 -21.39 3.63
C LYS A 122 29.55 -22.64 4.25
N ALA A 123 30.23 -23.77 4.15
CA ALA A 123 29.77 -25.01 4.76
C ALA A 123 29.82 -24.95 6.29
N ASN A 124 28.94 -25.68 6.96
CA ASN A 124 28.85 -25.79 8.42
C ASN A 124 28.85 -24.42 9.13
N THR A 125 28.05 -23.48 8.60
CA THR A 125 28.02 -22.10 9.08
C THR A 125 26.59 -21.68 9.37
N THR A 126 26.40 -21.05 10.50
CA THR A 126 25.14 -20.41 10.88
C THR A 126 25.07 -19.02 10.26
N TYR A 127 24.00 -18.75 9.52
CA TYR A 127 23.69 -17.46 8.94
C TYR A 127 22.60 -16.79 9.74
N THR A 128 22.83 -15.54 10.11
CA THR A 128 21.88 -14.71 10.81
C THR A 128 21.64 -13.44 10.02
N ILE A 129 20.39 -13.11 9.78
CA ILE A 129 19.95 -11.86 9.16
C ILE A 129 19.20 -11.08 10.22
N ASP A 130 19.80 -10.05 10.72
CA ASP A 130 19.21 -9.16 11.71
C ASP A 130 18.61 -7.96 10.98
N PHE A 131 17.30 -7.80 11.11
CA PHE A 131 16.54 -6.69 10.55
C PHE A 131 16.40 -5.53 11.52
N SER A 132 16.79 -5.73 12.79
CA SER A 132 16.58 -4.73 13.84
C SER A 132 15.11 -4.22 13.82
N ASP A 133 14.90 -2.92 13.72
CA ASP A 133 13.60 -2.24 13.60
C ASP A 133 13.28 -1.78 12.17
N ALA A 134 13.95 -2.37 11.17
CA ALA A 134 13.78 -1.96 9.76
C ALA A 134 12.43 -2.38 9.17
N ILE A 135 11.79 -3.42 9.71
CA ILE A 135 10.51 -3.93 9.19
C ILE A 135 9.38 -3.15 9.83
N VAL A 136 8.63 -2.45 9.00
CA VAL A 136 7.47 -1.68 9.46
C VAL A 136 6.27 -1.98 8.56
N ASP A 137 5.06 -1.81 9.09
CA ASP A 137 3.85 -1.83 8.31
C ASP A 137 3.85 -0.72 7.25
N ASN A 138 3.23 -0.99 6.10
CA ASN A 138 3.25 -0.10 4.95
C ASN A 138 2.33 1.11 5.11
N ASN A 139 1.25 1.00 5.88
CA ASN A 139 0.21 2.03 5.99
C ASN A 139 0.55 3.02 7.11
N GLU A 140 0.60 2.55 8.34
CA GLU A 140 0.77 3.37 9.53
C GLU A 140 2.24 3.52 9.94
N GLY A 141 3.09 2.58 9.54
CA GLY A 141 4.53 2.58 9.85
C GLY A 141 4.87 1.99 11.20
N ASN A 142 3.98 1.16 11.76
CA ASN A 142 4.21 0.47 13.04
C ASN A 142 5.40 -0.51 12.90
N PRO A 143 6.44 -0.39 13.72
CA PRO A 143 7.60 -1.28 13.64
C PRO A 143 7.29 -2.66 14.20
N LEU A 144 7.76 -3.72 13.52
CA LEU A 144 7.76 -5.09 14.07
C LEU A 144 8.60 -5.18 15.35
N GLY A 145 9.57 -4.31 15.49
CA GLY A 145 10.61 -4.39 16.51
C GLY A 145 11.80 -5.23 16.05
N ASN A 146 12.63 -5.64 17.00
CA ASN A 146 13.84 -6.40 16.71
C ASN A 146 13.47 -7.78 16.15
N PHE A 147 13.76 -7.99 14.86
CA PHE A 147 13.48 -9.25 14.19
C PHE A 147 14.76 -9.83 13.59
N THR A 148 15.05 -11.08 13.97
CA THR A 148 16.22 -11.81 13.50
C THR A 148 15.81 -13.12 12.87
N PHE A 149 16.34 -13.42 11.69
CA PHE A 149 16.14 -14.70 10.97
C PHE A 149 17.43 -15.47 10.90
N THR A 150 17.38 -16.76 11.27
CA THR A 150 18.55 -17.63 11.34
C THR A 150 18.34 -18.94 10.59
N PHE A 151 19.37 -19.43 9.91
CA PHE A 151 19.46 -20.77 9.32
C PHE A 151 20.91 -21.27 9.35
N SER A 152 21.11 -22.55 9.16
CA SER A 152 22.46 -23.14 9.10
C SER A 152 22.67 -23.96 7.82
N THR A 153 23.86 -23.87 7.26
CA THR A 153 24.32 -24.79 6.19
C THR A 153 24.82 -26.12 6.73
N GLY A 154 25.02 -26.21 8.05
CA GLY A 154 25.41 -27.40 8.78
C GLY A 154 24.23 -28.12 9.47
N THR A 155 24.58 -29.06 10.31
CA THR A 155 23.63 -29.93 11.04
C THR A 155 23.13 -29.30 12.34
N GLN A 156 23.64 -28.14 12.73
CA GLN A 156 23.27 -27.43 13.95
C GLN A 156 23.33 -25.94 13.74
N ILE A 157 22.66 -25.20 14.61
CA ILE A 157 22.78 -23.75 14.73
C ILE A 157 23.71 -23.46 15.89
N ASP A 158 24.65 -22.52 15.68
CA ASP A 158 25.53 -22.05 16.74
C ASP A 158 24.73 -21.25 17.77
N THR A 159 24.85 -21.67 19.03
CA THR A 159 24.16 -21.03 20.17
C THR A 159 25.16 -20.38 21.12
N LYS A 160 26.31 -19.98 20.58
CA LYS A 160 27.35 -19.33 21.42
C LYS A 160 26.88 -17.96 21.89
N GLU A 161 26.92 -17.78 23.18
CA GLU A 161 26.62 -16.51 23.83
C GLU A 161 27.91 -15.85 24.31
N VAL A 162 27.98 -14.53 24.17
CA VAL A 162 29.04 -13.72 24.75
C VAL A 162 28.37 -12.74 25.70
N SER A 163 28.76 -12.81 26.97
CA SER A 163 28.32 -11.85 27.98
C SER A 163 29.47 -10.91 28.38
N GLY A 164 29.14 -9.68 28.62
CA GLY A 164 30.13 -8.68 29.02
C GLY A 164 29.44 -7.42 29.57
N THR A 165 30.21 -6.60 30.23
CA THR A 165 29.75 -5.30 30.70
C THR A 165 30.27 -4.22 29.76
N VAL A 166 29.34 -3.43 29.22
CA VAL A 166 29.70 -2.21 28.47
C VAL A 166 29.88 -1.09 29.47
N LEU A 167 31.10 -0.57 29.56
CA LEU A 167 31.41 0.57 30.39
C LEU A 167 31.48 1.83 29.55
N ASP A 168 30.96 2.92 30.06
CA ASP A 168 31.14 4.24 29.48
C ASP A 168 32.62 4.66 29.65
N ALA A 169 33.21 5.22 28.60
CA ALA A 169 34.59 5.68 28.64
C ALA A 169 34.87 6.76 29.69
N SER A 170 33.84 7.43 30.15
CA SER A 170 33.90 8.41 31.25
C SER A 170 34.04 7.78 32.65
N ASN A 171 33.82 6.46 32.77
CA ASN A 171 33.85 5.71 34.04
C ASN A 171 35.06 4.73 34.14
N LEU A 172 36.07 4.91 33.30
CA LEU A 172 37.33 4.15 33.34
C LEU A 172 38.40 4.82 34.18
#